data_e6f5ea0926942037ba9020b0126185ed
#
_entry.id   e6f5ea0926942037ba9020b0126185ed
#
_cell.length_a   1.000
_cell.length_b   1.000
_cell.length_c   1.000
_cell.angle_alpha   90.00
_cell.angle_beta   90.00
_cell.angle_gamma   90.00
#
_symmetry.space_group_name_H-M   'P 1'
#
loop_
_entity.id
_entity.type
_entity.pdbx_description
1 polymer ?
#
loop_
_entity_poly.entity_id
_entity_poly.type
_entity_poly.pdbx_seq_one_letter_code
_entity_poly.pdbx_strand_id
1 'polypeptide(L)'
;MRSTHILLALSLHTIATPLLAADPVGIAKISVVSQDNSRPLAVTVWYPAAAAGAPSPTAQDRIFEIPPATRDAPIRAGRFPLILLSHGSGSRAEGMGWIAAELAQAGFIVAGPNHPGTTSGDSTPAATPKIWERTSDLSAVITALSIAPQWRASIDPAHIGALGFSLGGSTVLELAGARPDLSAYIRYCQDHPQMMDCHWFAGGRGYAGGEQVAVEPFDLSSVDRTKFEQSNRDPRITAVVAVDPGLATVIKPESLKEVTTPLTLINLGSRGQVPIAVLSDRLATQIAGATYAQVDGSNHFSFLPVCKAGASDFLKSVGEEDPICEDTARPRADIHAELVRMITRAFKATLSPGQ
;
A
#
# COMPACT_ATOMS: atom_id res chain seq x y z
N MET A 1 -43.61 -70.56 -5.44
CA MET A 1 -42.57 -69.71 -6.08
C MET A 1 -42.45 -68.44 -5.26
N ARG A 2 -41.40 -68.31 -4.46
CA ARG A 2 -41.13 -67.12 -3.62
C ARG A 2 -40.02 -66.31 -4.31
N SER A 3 -40.32 -65.13 -4.77
CA SER A 3 -39.35 -64.18 -5.37
C SER A 3 -38.63 -63.40 -4.26
N THR A 4 -37.33 -63.56 -4.18
CA THR A 4 -36.46 -62.80 -3.27
C THR A 4 -35.94 -61.57 -3.99
N HIS A 5 -36.35 -60.37 -3.54
CA HIS A 5 -35.79 -59.10 -4.03
C HIS A 5 -34.53 -58.74 -3.24
N ILE A 6 -33.39 -58.69 -3.93
CA ILE A 6 -32.10 -58.21 -3.38
C ILE A 6 -32.07 -56.71 -3.58
N LEU A 7 -32.09 -55.97 -2.50
CA LEU A 7 -31.86 -54.50 -2.50
C LEU A 7 -30.34 -54.24 -2.48
N LEU A 8 -29.83 -53.71 -3.56
CA LEU A 8 -28.44 -53.24 -3.68
C LEU A 8 -28.34 -51.84 -3.06
N ALA A 9 -27.73 -51.73 -1.89
CA ALA A 9 -27.45 -50.42 -1.26
C ALA A 9 -26.21 -49.81 -1.91
N LEU A 10 -26.38 -48.70 -2.68
CA LEU A 10 -25.32 -47.92 -3.23
C LEU A 10 -24.79 -46.94 -2.15
N SER A 11 -23.61 -47.22 -1.61
CA SER A 11 -22.93 -46.33 -0.66
C SER A 11 -22.30 -45.17 -1.45
N LEU A 12 -22.87 -43.96 -1.38
CA LEU A 12 -22.23 -42.73 -1.84
C LEU A 12 -21.09 -42.38 -0.88
N HIS A 13 -19.86 -42.61 -1.31
CA HIS A 13 -18.68 -42.07 -0.63
C HIS A 13 -18.51 -40.59 -1.05
N THR A 14 -18.85 -39.65 -0.18
CA THR A 14 -18.49 -38.24 -0.33
C THR A 14 -17.00 -38.10 -0.08
N ILE A 15 -16.25 -37.87 -1.13
CA ILE A 15 -14.82 -37.44 -1.05
C ILE A 15 -14.82 -36.03 -0.52
N ALA A 16 -14.56 -35.83 0.75
CA ALA A 16 -14.27 -34.52 1.32
C ALA A 16 -12.93 -34.07 0.74
N THR A 17 -12.95 -33.11 -0.18
CA THR A 17 -11.74 -32.41 -0.60
C THR A 17 -11.18 -31.66 0.62
N PRO A 18 -9.90 -31.91 1.02
CA PRO A 18 -9.30 -31.15 2.10
C PRO A 18 -9.32 -29.68 1.72
N LEU A 19 -9.92 -28.85 2.57
CA LEU A 19 -9.79 -27.40 2.50
C LEU A 19 -8.29 -27.12 2.71
N LEU A 20 -7.58 -26.74 1.67
CA LEU A 20 -6.18 -26.32 1.78
C LEU A 20 -6.16 -25.13 2.74
N ALA A 21 -5.59 -25.33 3.92
CA ALA A 21 -5.35 -24.23 4.85
C ALA A 21 -4.48 -23.20 4.15
N ALA A 22 -4.85 -21.90 4.27
CA ALA A 22 -4.05 -20.83 3.72
C ALA A 22 -2.62 -20.92 4.27
N ASP A 23 -1.63 -20.61 3.43
CA ASP A 23 -0.23 -20.59 3.83
C ASP A 23 -0.05 -19.64 5.02
N PRO A 24 0.69 -20.06 6.07
CA PRO A 24 0.86 -19.23 7.26
C PRO A 24 1.67 -17.99 6.96
N VAL A 25 1.28 -16.85 7.57
CA VAL A 25 1.95 -15.57 7.45
C VAL A 25 2.73 -15.25 8.71
N GLY A 26 4.03 -14.97 8.55
CA GLY A 26 4.88 -14.41 9.57
C GLY A 26 4.87 -12.88 9.53
N ILE A 27 5.06 -12.25 10.70
CA ILE A 27 5.22 -10.80 10.81
C ILE A 27 6.41 -10.48 11.73
N ALA A 28 7.26 -9.56 11.29
CA ALA A 28 8.38 -9.06 12.09
C ALA A 28 8.40 -7.53 12.07
N LYS A 29 8.87 -6.94 13.17
CA LYS A 29 9.16 -5.49 13.24
C LYS A 29 10.66 -5.31 13.32
N ILE A 30 11.19 -4.45 12.45
CA ILE A 30 12.61 -4.12 12.40
C ILE A 30 12.79 -2.60 12.42
N SER A 31 13.97 -2.15 12.80
CA SER A 31 14.38 -0.75 12.67
C SER A 31 15.40 -0.63 11.55
N VAL A 32 15.18 0.34 10.66
CA VAL A 32 16.10 0.69 9.57
C VAL A 32 16.44 2.17 9.72
N VAL A 33 17.64 2.57 9.36
CA VAL A 33 18.03 3.98 9.33
C VAL A 33 18.08 4.43 7.87
N SER A 34 17.30 5.47 7.54
CA SER A 34 17.38 6.11 6.23
C SER A 34 18.71 6.86 6.11
N GLN A 35 19.50 6.54 5.09
CA GLN A 35 20.85 7.11 4.95
C GLN A 35 20.81 8.63 4.71
N ASP A 36 19.87 9.09 3.90
CA ASP A 36 19.77 10.50 3.53
C ASP A 36 19.18 11.37 4.64
N ASN A 37 18.35 10.79 5.48
CA ASN A 37 17.63 11.53 6.53
C ASN A 37 18.14 11.22 7.94
N SER A 38 19.05 10.25 8.09
CA SER A 38 19.58 9.78 9.39
C SER A 38 18.48 9.48 10.43
N ARG A 39 17.27 9.14 9.96
CA ARG A 39 16.10 8.92 10.79
C ARG A 39 15.84 7.42 10.99
N PRO A 40 15.46 6.98 12.19
CA PRO A 40 15.01 5.63 12.40
C PRO A 40 13.66 5.41 11.75
N LEU A 41 13.53 4.33 10.98
CA LEU A 41 12.29 3.88 10.36
C LEU A 41 11.78 2.65 11.10
N ALA A 42 10.56 2.70 11.60
CA ALA A 42 9.85 1.52 12.04
C ALA A 42 9.31 0.79 10.80
N VAL A 43 9.82 -0.42 10.56
CA VAL A 43 9.46 -1.22 9.38
C VAL A 43 8.76 -2.48 9.83
N THR A 44 7.61 -2.77 9.22
CA THR A 44 6.91 -4.04 9.40
C THR A 44 7.13 -4.91 8.17
N VAL A 45 7.47 -6.18 8.40
CA VAL A 45 7.73 -7.16 7.35
C VAL A 45 6.76 -8.32 7.50
N TRP A 46 5.99 -8.63 6.45
CA TRP A 46 5.14 -9.82 6.32
C TRP A 46 5.81 -10.80 5.37
N TYR A 47 5.72 -12.08 5.68
CA TYR A 47 6.44 -13.08 4.90
C TYR A 47 5.80 -14.46 4.97
N PRO A 48 6.05 -15.34 3.97
CA PRO A 48 5.66 -16.74 4.04
C PRO A 48 6.35 -17.42 5.22
N ALA A 49 5.56 -17.95 6.18
CA ALA A 49 6.09 -18.67 7.33
C ALA A 49 6.20 -20.17 7.07
N ALA A 50 7.13 -20.84 7.74
CA ALA A 50 7.33 -22.28 7.61
C ALA A 50 6.22 -23.11 8.29
N ALA A 51 5.62 -22.57 9.33
CA ALA A 51 4.52 -23.19 10.06
C ALA A 51 3.61 -22.14 10.67
N ALA A 52 2.34 -22.47 10.83
CA ALA A 52 1.43 -21.66 11.63
C ALA A 52 1.83 -21.78 13.10
N GLY A 53 2.17 -20.66 13.71
CA GLY A 53 2.26 -20.54 15.16
C GLY A 53 0.92 -20.09 15.74
N ALA A 54 0.82 -19.97 17.07
CA ALA A 54 -0.32 -19.29 17.67
C ALA A 54 -0.38 -17.86 17.12
N PRO A 55 -1.52 -17.40 16.54
CA PRO A 55 -1.64 -16.04 16.06
C PRO A 55 -1.36 -15.10 17.23
N SER A 56 -0.31 -14.30 17.09
CA SER A 56 -0.14 -13.18 18.03
C SER A 56 -1.29 -12.20 17.79
N PRO A 57 -1.95 -11.71 18.84
CA PRO A 57 -2.82 -10.58 18.67
C PRO A 57 -1.93 -9.45 18.12
N THR A 58 -2.04 -9.20 16.84
CA THR A 58 -1.55 -7.98 16.21
C THR A 58 -2.19 -6.84 16.97
N ALA A 59 -1.47 -5.73 17.14
CA ALA A 59 -1.86 -4.63 18.02
C ALA A 59 -3.38 -4.35 17.95
N GLN A 60 -4.03 -4.18 19.10
CA GLN A 60 -5.46 -3.88 19.16
C GLN A 60 -5.69 -2.52 18.50
N ASP A 61 -6.14 -2.57 17.25
CA ASP A 61 -6.60 -1.36 16.55
C ASP A 61 -8.05 -1.09 16.94
N ARG A 62 -8.39 0.16 17.29
CA ARG A 62 -9.76 0.51 17.69
C ARG A 62 -10.69 0.68 16.51
N ILE A 63 -10.14 0.97 15.33
CA ILE A 63 -10.89 1.35 14.13
C ILE A 63 -10.98 0.17 13.17
N PHE A 64 -9.88 -0.54 12.95
CA PHE A 64 -9.75 -1.49 11.86
C PHE A 64 -9.65 -2.95 12.30
N GLU A 65 -10.15 -3.84 11.45
CA GLU A 65 -9.86 -5.26 11.51
C GLU A 65 -8.43 -5.50 11.00
N ILE A 66 -7.64 -6.28 11.74
CA ILE A 66 -6.25 -6.61 11.40
C ILE A 66 -6.16 -8.11 11.14
N PRO A 67 -5.62 -8.53 9.97
CA PRO A 67 -5.44 -9.95 9.66
C PRO A 67 -4.52 -10.63 10.69
N PRO A 68 -4.80 -11.90 11.03
CA PRO A 68 -3.94 -12.67 11.90
C PRO A 68 -2.59 -12.95 11.23
N ALA A 69 -1.51 -12.83 12.00
CA ALA A 69 -0.15 -13.20 11.59
C ALA A 69 0.63 -13.73 12.78
N THR A 70 1.62 -14.59 12.55
CA THR A 70 2.46 -15.14 13.61
C THR A 70 3.71 -14.29 13.75
N ARG A 71 3.88 -13.67 14.94
CA ARG A 71 5.06 -12.85 15.22
C ARG A 71 6.33 -13.70 15.19
N ASP A 72 7.34 -13.19 14.50
CA ASP A 72 8.70 -13.75 14.43
C ASP A 72 8.75 -15.25 14.09
N ALA A 73 7.74 -15.73 13.32
CA ALA A 73 7.72 -17.10 12.83
C ALA A 73 8.95 -17.40 11.93
N PRO A 74 9.46 -18.64 11.91
CA PRO A 74 10.50 -18.99 10.95
C PRO A 74 10.07 -18.74 9.52
N ILE A 75 10.92 -18.11 8.71
CA ILE A 75 10.65 -17.89 7.29
C ILE A 75 10.61 -19.23 6.57
N ARG A 76 9.63 -19.44 5.68
CA ARG A 76 9.58 -20.61 4.81
C ARG A 76 10.86 -20.69 3.97
N ALA A 77 11.40 -21.92 3.81
CA ALA A 77 12.59 -22.12 2.98
C ALA A 77 12.30 -21.72 1.52
N GLY A 78 13.26 -21.02 0.91
CA GLY A 78 13.18 -20.54 -0.46
C GLY A 78 13.62 -19.09 -0.62
N ARG A 79 13.56 -18.60 -1.87
CA ARG A 79 13.76 -17.20 -2.21
C ARG A 79 12.46 -16.63 -2.71
N PHE A 80 12.11 -15.46 -2.21
CA PHE A 80 10.83 -14.80 -2.48
C PHE A 80 11.09 -13.39 -3.03
N PRO A 81 10.33 -12.94 -4.04
CA PRO A 81 10.36 -11.56 -4.44
C PRO A 81 10.00 -10.64 -3.28
N LEU A 82 10.59 -9.45 -3.25
CA LEU A 82 10.31 -8.42 -2.24
C LEU A 82 9.31 -7.41 -2.80
N ILE A 83 8.27 -7.08 -2.04
CA ILE A 83 7.37 -5.97 -2.33
C ILE A 83 7.51 -4.93 -1.22
N LEU A 84 7.86 -3.69 -1.60
CA LEU A 84 7.83 -2.56 -0.69
C LEU A 84 6.43 -1.98 -0.61
N LEU A 85 6.00 -1.58 0.59
CA LEU A 85 4.75 -0.87 0.80
C LEU A 85 5.00 0.59 1.16
N SER A 86 4.24 1.49 0.53
CA SER A 86 4.20 2.91 0.90
C SER A 86 2.75 3.31 1.20
N HIS A 87 2.49 3.66 2.46
CA HIS A 87 1.16 4.03 2.95
C HIS A 87 0.74 5.44 2.52
N GLY A 88 -0.56 5.74 2.58
CA GLY A 88 -1.10 7.08 2.36
C GLY A 88 -0.71 8.09 3.45
N SER A 89 -0.97 9.38 3.20
CA SER A 89 -0.75 10.44 4.19
C SER A 89 -1.53 10.15 5.47
N GLY A 90 -0.92 10.37 6.64
CA GLY A 90 -1.55 10.14 7.94
C GLY A 90 -1.83 8.66 8.28
N SER A 91 -1.48 7.71 7.39
CA SER A 91 -1.65 6.28 7.61
C SER A 91 -0.36 5.63 8.15
N ARG A 92 -0.27 4.32 8.13
CA ARG A 92 0.89 3.54 8.56
C ARG A 92 0.98 2.22 7.80
N ALA A 93 2.16 1.61 7.80
CA ALA A 93 2.39 0.34 7.12
C ALA A 93 1.42 -0.76 7.58
N GLU A 94 1.10 -0.83 8.87
CA GLU A 94 0.15 -1.79 9.43
C GLU A 94 -1.28 -1.58 8.90
N GLY A 95 -1.65 -0.37 8.48
CA GLY A 95 -2.90 -0.09 7.78
C GLY A 95 -2.99 -0.74 6.40
N MET A 96 -1.87 -1.15 5.83
CA MET A 96 -1.81 -1.96 4.60
C MET A 96 -1.65 -3.47 4.89
N GLY A 97 -1.74 -3.88 6.17
CA GLY A 97 -1.54 -5.26 6.60
C GLY A 97 -2.49 -6.27 5.96
N TRP A 98 -3.70 -5.85 5.59
CA TRP A 98 -4.67 -6.68 4.89
C TRP A 98 -4.16 -7.16 3.54
N ILE A 99 -3.58 -6.29 2.72
CA ILE A 99 -3.00 -6.66 1.43
C ILE A 99 -1.61 -7.29 1.60
N ALA A 100 -0.83 -6.86 2.61
CA ALA A 100 0.48 -7.43 2.89
C ALA A 100 0.40 -8.90 3.27
N ALA A 101 -0.58 -9.30 4.08
CA ALA A 101 -0.81 -10.69 4.45
C ALA A 101 -1.18 -11.57 3.25
N GLU A 102 -2.06 -11.10 2.39
CA GLU A 102 -2.47 -11.80 1.15
C GLU A 102 -1.28 -11.98 0.17
N LEU A 103 -0.45 -10.93 0.03
CA LEU A 103 0.75 -11.02 -0.78
C LEU A 103 1.79 -11.99 -0.17
N ALA A 104 1.91 -12.02 1.16
CA ALA A 104 2.78 -12.98 1.82
C ALA A 104 2.29 -14.43 1.63
N GLN A 105 0.98 -14.69 1.72
CA GLN A 105 0.39 -15.97 1.37
C GLN A 105 0.63 -16.34 -0.10
N ALA A 106 0.63 -15.36 -0.99
CA ALA A 106 0.91 -15.55 -2.41
C ALA A 106 2.40 -15.80 -2.73
N GLY A 107 3.28 -15.77 -1.71
CA GLY A 107 4.70 -16.10 -1.84
C GLY A 107 5.63 -14.89 -1.99
N PHE A 108 5.25 -13.73 -1.51
CA PHE A 108 6.10 -12.54 -1.48
C PHE A 108 6.59 -12.22 -0.06
N ILE A 109 7.78 -11.63 0.07
CA ILE A 109 8.17 -10.90 1.29
C ILE A 109 7.70 -9.46 1.08
N VAL A 110 7.00 -8.90 2.07
CA VAL A 110 6.39 -7.58 1.96
C VAL A 110 6.89 -6.70 3.09
N ALA A 111 7.47 -5.54 2.80
CA ALA A 111 8.06 -4.66 3.80
C ALA A 111 7.58 -3.22 3.65
N GLY A 112 7.07 -2.63 4.72
CA GLY A 112 6.59 -1.26 4.73
C GLY A 112 7.18 -0.46 5.90
N PRO A 113 7.85 0.67 5.64
CA PRO A 113 8.22 1.62 6.67
C PRO A 113 7.02 2.49 7.06
N ASN A 114 7.03 2.98 8.29
CA ASN A 114 6.28 4.15 8.68
C ASN A 114 7.11 5.38 8.33
N HIS A 115 6.62 6.20 7.39
CA HIS A 115 7.36 7.37 6.90
C HIS A 115 7.24 8.52 7.89
N PRO A 116 8.33 8.95 8.57
CA PRO A 116 8.28 10.05 9.52
C PRO A 116 7.75 11.33 8.89
N GLY A 117 6.94 12.07 9.63
CA GLY A 117 6.32 13.32 9.19
C GLY A 117 5.05 13.14 8.34
N THR A 118 4.72 11.90 7.93
CA THR A 118 3.51 11.59 7.12
C THR A 118 2.81 10.31 7.57
N THR A 119 3.18 9.78 8.76
CA THR A 119 2.55 8.60 9.34
C THR A 119 1.54 8.97 10.44
N SER A 120 0.67 8.03 10.81
CA SER A 120 -0.34 8.21 11.87
C SER A 120 0.34 8.62 13.19
N GLY A 121 -0.12 9.73 13.78
CA GLY A 121 0.46 10.32 14.98
C GLY A 121 1.74 11.14 14.75
N ASP A 122 2.24 11.19 13.52
CA ASP A 122 3.37 12.03 13.09
C ASP A 122 3.14 12.46 11.64
N SER A 123 2.31 13.48 11.43
CA SER A 123 1.91 13.95 10.10
C SER A 123 1.64 15.44 10.13
N THR A 124 2.32 16.20 9.24
CA THR A 124 2.18 17.65 9.16
C THR A 124 2.10 18.12 7.71
N PRO A 125 1.43 19.26 7.43
CA PRO A 125 1.41 19.87 6.10
C PRO A 125 2.81 20.09 5.52
N ALA A 126 3.77 20.55 6.35
CA ALA A 126 5.13 20.82 5.93
C ALA A 126 5.96 19.59 5.53
N ALA A 127 5.60 18.40 6.03
CA ALA A 127 6.26 17.15 5.68
C ALA A 127 5.66 16.48 4.43
N THR A 128 4.37 16.70 4.18
CA THR A 128 3.61 16.02 3.12
C THR A 128 4.23 16.15 1.72
N PRO A 129 4.70 17.31 1.24
CA PRO A 129 5.28 17.43 -0.10
C PRO A 129 6.70 16.84 -0.22
N LYS A 130 7.31 16.35 0.86
CA LYS A 130 8.69 15.84 0.85
C LYS A 130 8.73 14.36 0.38
N ILE A 131 8.22 14.09 -0.82
CA ILE A 131 8.16 12.72 -1.37
C ILE A 131 9.55 12.09 -1.51
N TRP A 132 10.58 12.90 -1.79
CA TRP A 132 11.97 12.43 -1.85
C TRP A 132 12.47 11.78 -0.56
N GLU A 133 11.91 12.16 0.61
CA GLU A 133 12.24 11.50 1.87
C GLU A 133 11.61 10.10 1.93
N ARG A 134 10.38 9.94 1.43
CA ARG A 134 9.67 8.66 1.39
C ARG A 134 10.30 7.67 0.40
N THR A 135 10.76 8.15 -0.76
CA THR A 135 11.51 7.32 -1.72
C THR A 135 12.84 6.86 -1.14
N SER A 136 13.56 7.75 -0.45
CA SER A 136 14.80 7.41 0.28
C SER A 136 14.55 6.37 1.37
N ASP A 137 13.46 6.48 2.13
CA ASP A 137 13.08 5.50 3.15
C ASP A 137 12.89 4.09 2.53
N LEU A 138 12.17 3.98 1.41
CA LEU A 138 11.99 2.69 0.72
C LEU A 138 13.30 2.12 0.19
N SER A 139 14.16 2.95 -0.38
CA SER A 139 15.49 2.56 -0.86
C SER A 139 16.39 2.06 0.29
N ALA A 140 16.28 2.69 1.47
CA ALA A 140 16.98 2.25 2.67
C ALA A 140 16.47 0.89 3.17
N VAL A 141 15.15 0.64 3.10
CA VAL A 141 14.57 -0.68 3.44
C VAL A 141 15.11 -1.78 2.53
N ILE A 142 15.17 -1.55 1.20
CA ILE A 142 15.77 -2.52 0.27
C ILE A 142 17.21 -2.83 0.70
N THR A 143 18.00 -1.79 0.94
CA THR A 143 19.42 -1.94 1.30
C THR A 143 19.57 -2.73 2.60
N ALA A 144 18.81 -2.37 3.64
CA ALA A 144 18.88 -3.03 4.94
C ALA A 144 18.49 -4.52 4.85
N LEU A 145 17.40 -4.85 4.16
CA LEU A 145 16.94 -6.23 4.01
C LEU A 145 17.91 -7.06 3.14
N SER A 146 18.55 -6.45 2.15
CA SER A 146 19.52 -7.12 1.27
C SER A 146 20.82 -7.53 1.97
N ILE A 147 21.17 -6.87 3.08
CA ILE A 147 22.42 -7.17 3.82
C ILE A 147 22.16 -7.94 5.12
N ALA A 148 20.96 -7.81 5.72
CA ALA A 148 20.64 -8.46 6.99
C ALA A 148 20.63 -9.99 6.83
N PRO A 149 21.42 -10.77 7.61
CA PRO A 149 21.59 -12.22 7.41
C PRO A 149 20.28 -12.99 7.35
N GLN A 150 19.32 -12.63 8.18
CA GLN A 150 18.01 -13.29 8.27
C GLN A 150 17.13 -13.10 7.02
N TRP A 151 17.29 -11.98 6.29
CA TRP A 151 16.45 -11.63 5.14
C TRP A 151 17.13 -11.94 3.80
N ARG A 152 18.43 -11.64 3.69
CA ARG A 152 19.14 -11.74 2.41
C ARG A 152 19.15 -13.16 1.82
N ALA A 153 19.06 -14.19 2.66
CA ALA A 153 19.00 -15.58 2.21
C ALA A 153 17.64 -15.93 1.58
N SER A 154 16.58 -15.22 1.99
CA SER A 154 15.18 -15.46 1.61
C SER A 154 14.65 -14.48 0.58
N ILE A 155 15.33 -13.36 0.32
CA ILE A 155 14.91 -12.36 -0.69
C ILE A 155 15.59 -12.65 -2.02
N ASP A 156 14.78 -12.59 -3.10
CA ASP A 156 15.29 -12.54 -4.47
C ASP A 156 15.59 -11.10 -4.87
N PRO A 157 16.88 -10.70 -4.96
CA PRO A 157 17.25 -9.31 -5.24
C PRO A 157 16.98 -8.86 -6.68
N ALA A 158 16.72 -9.80 -7.60
CA ALA A 158 16.38 -9.49 -8.98
C ALA A 158 14.88 -9.14 -9.18
N HIS A 159 14.04 -9.45 -8.18
CA HIS A 159 12.60 -9.31 -8.25
C HIS A 159 12.08 -8.46 -7.07
N ILE A 160 12.18 -7.14 -7.22
CA ILE A 160 11.73 -6.18 -6.20
C ILE A 160 10.62 -5.31 -6.79
N GLY A 161 9.43 -5.38 -6.19
CA GLY A 161 8.29 -4.54 -6.53
C GLY A 161 8.02 -3.46 -5.49
N ALA A 162 7.15 -2.53 -5.85
CA ALA A 162 6.63 -1.52 -4.93
C ALA A 162 5.12 -1.34 -5.11
N LEU A 163 4.38 -1.32 -3.99
CA LEU A 163 2.95 -1.04 -3.91
C LEU A 163 2.74 0.22 -3.08
N GLY A 164 2.04 1.20 -3.64
CA GLY A 164 1.72 2.43 -2.93
C GLY A 164 0.25 2.79 -3.04
N PHE A 165 -0.27 3.40 -1.98
CA PHE A 165 -1.62 3.95 -1.93
C PHE A 165 -1.58 5.45 -1.64
N SER A 166 -2.40 6.24 -2.33
CA SER A 166 -2.54 7.68 -2.12
C SER A 166 -1.17 8.38 -2.22
N LEU A 167 -0.70 9.09 -1.19
CA LEU A 167 0.65 9.66 -1.14
C LEU A 167 1.74 8.59 -1.34
N GLY A 168 1.52 7.35 -0.89
CA GLY A 168 2.38 6.22 -1.17
C GLY A 168 2.37 5.82 -2.64
N GLY A 169 1.25 6.01 -3.33
CA GLY A 169 1.15 5.84 -4.78
C GLY A 169 2.09 6.78 -5.55
N SER A 170 2.14 8.05 -5.16
CA SER A 170 3.14 9.01 -5.70
C SER A 170 4.56 8.54 -5.41
N THR A 171 4.82 8.09 -4.17
CA THR A 171 6.14 7.60 -3.76
C THR A 171 6.66 6.49 -4.68
N VAL A 172 5.81 5.50 -4.99
CA VAL A 172 6.23 4.38 -5.85
C VAL A 172 6.30 4.76 -7.34
N LEU A 173 5.52 5.74 -7.78
CA LEU A 173 5.66 6.31 -9.12
C LEU A 173 7.00 7.04 -9.29
N GLU A 174 7.43 7.80 -8.27
CA GLU A 174 8.74 8.46 -8.30
C GLU A 174 9.90 7.47 -8.23
N LEU A 175 9.76 6.34 -7.51
CA LEU A 175 10.73 5.25 -7.56
C LEU A 175 10.82 4.60 -8.94
N ALA A 176 9.77 4.64 -9.74
CA ALA A 176 9.80 4.20 -11.14
C ALA A 176 10.42 5.25 -12.09
N GLY A 177 10.58 6.50 -11.63
CA GLY A 177 11.20 7.58 -12.40
C GLY A 177 10.26 8.73 -12.79
N ALA A 178 8.98 8.67 -12.42
CA ALA A 178 8.09 9.83 -12.58
C ALA A 178 8.56 11.00 -11.71
N ARG A 179 8.40 12.24 -12.20
CA ARG A 179 8.81 13.44 -11.45
C ARG A 179 7.65 14.41 -11.37
N PRO A 180 7.32 14.94 -10.18
CA PRO A 180 6.29 15.96 -10.05
C PRO A 180 6.79 17.32 -10.52
N ASP A 181 5.85 18.25 -10.77
CA ASP A 181 6.06 19.68 -11.09
C ASP A 181 5.49 20.53 -9.96
N LEU A 182 6.34 21.22 -9.24
CA LEU A 182 5.91 22.05 -8.12
C LEU A 182 5.01 23.22 -8.57
N SER A 183 5.26 23.81 -9.72
CA SER A 183 4.41 24.88 -10.23
C SER A 183 3.02 24.36 -10.60
N ALA A 184 2.93 23.16 -11.14
CA ALA A 184 1.66 22.52 -11.41
C ALA A 184 0.91 22.19 -10.11
N TYR A 185 1.63 21.75 -9.05
CA TYR A 185 1.02 21.47 -7.76
C TYR A 185 0.46 22.72 -7.08
N ILE A 186 1.23 23.82 -7.10
CA ILE A 186 0.76 25.11 -6.59
C ILE A 186 -0.51 25.56 -7.33
N ARG A 187 -0.51 25.53 -8.66
CA ARG A 187 -1.71 25.88 -9.46
C ARG A 187 -2.89 24.97 -9.16
N TYR A 188 -2.66 23.65 -9.08
CA TYR A 188 -3.70 22.70 -8.75
C TYR A 188 -4.38 23.04 -7.41
N CYS A 189 -3.62 23.35 -6.36
CA CYS A 189 -4.20 23.74 -5.08
C CYS A 189 -4.84 25.12 -5.07
N GLN A 190 -4.40 26.05 -5.93
CA GLN A 190 -5.10 27.32 -6.14
C GLN A 190 -6.45 27.14 -6.82
N ASP A 191 -6.52 26.22 -7.80
CA ASP A 191 -7.76 25.93 -8.54
C ASP A 191 -8.73 25.02 -7.75
N HIS A 192 -8.22 24.22 -6.82
CA HIS A 192 -8.97 23.22 -6.06
C HIS A 192 -8.72 23.29 -4.54
N PRO A 193 -8.88 24.45 -3.89
CA PRO A 193 -8.52 24.62 -2.47
C PRO A 193 -9.34 23.75 -1.51
N GLN A 194 -10.53 23.30 -1.93
CA GLN A 194 -11.42 22.42 -1.16
C GLN A 194 -11.08 20.94 -1.29
N MET A 195 -10.20 20.57 -2.23
CA MET A 195 -9.75 19.18 -2.31
C MET A 195 -8.96 18.83 -1.05
N MET A 196 -9.18 17.63 -0.52
CA MET A 196 -8.63 17.18 0.77
C MET A 196 -7.11 17.37 0.87
N ASP A 197 -6.38 17.02 -0.17
CA ASP A 197 -4.92 17.17 -0.24
C ASP A 197 -4.48 18.64 -0.21
N CYS A 198 -5.24 19.56 -0.81
CA CYS A 198 -4.96 20.99 -0.80
C CYS A 198 -5.47 21.67 0.49
N HIS A 199 -6.64 21.26 0.99
CA HIS A 199 -7.20 21.76 2.24
C HIS A 199 -6.27 21.48 3.42
N TRP A 200 -5.54 20.35 3.40
CA TRP A 200 -4.53 20.01 4.39
C TRP A 200 -3.47 21.11 4.59
N PHE A 201 -3.10 21.84 3.54
CA PHE A 201 -2.15 22.96 3.63
C PHE A 201 -2.73 24.24 4.24
N ALA A 202 -4.05 24.32 4.42
CA ALA A 202 -4.65 25.44 5.16
C ALA A 202 -4.26 25.42 6.64
N GLY A 203 -3.65 24.33 7.15
CA GLY A 203 -3.18 24.22 8.52
C GLY A 203 -4.31 23.91 9.51
N GLY A 204 -4.19 24.43 10.71
CA GLY A 204 -5.14 24.21 11.81
C GLY A 204 -4.77 22.96 12.62
N ARG A 205 -4.59 21.80 12.03
CA ARG A 205 -4.20 20.57 12.75
C ARG A 205 -3.04 19.83 12.06
N GLY A 206 -2.23 19.18 12.88
CA GLY A 206 -1.20 18.23 12.52
C GLY A 206 -1.04 17.20 13.64
N TYR A 207 -0.10 16.30 13.52
CA TYR A 207 0.18 15.29 14.54
C TYR A 207 1.69 15.19 14.76
N ALA A 208 2.12 15.17 16.03
CA ALA A 208 3.50 14.99 16.42
C ALA A 208 3.57 14.21 17.75
N GLY A 209 4.44 13.21 17.84
CA GLY A 209 4.59 12.39 19.04
C GLY A 209 3.32 11.63 19.47
N GLY A 210 2.40 11.37 18.55
CA GLY A 210 1.11 10.72 18.82
C GLY A 210 -0.02 11.65 19.20
N GLU A 211 0.26 12.94 19.37
CA GLU A 211 -0.69 13.95 19.82
C GLU A 211 -1.08 14.89 18.69
N GLN A 212 -2.32 15.39 18.69
CA GLN A 212 -2.74 16.43 17.79
C GLN A 212 -2.09 17.76 18.20
N VAL A 213 -1.53 18.47 17.23
CA VAL A 213 -0.88 19.77 17.39
C VAL A 213 -1.50 20.80 16.45
N ALA A 214 -1.56 22.06 16.88
CA ALA A 214 -1.90 23.15 16.01
C ALA A 214 -0.72 23.44 15.07
N VAL A 215 -1.01 23.60 13.76
CA VAL A 215 -0.01 23.95 12.75
C VAL A 215 -0.48 25.16 11.94
N GLU A 216 0.47 26.01 11.59
CA GLU A 216 0.21 27.16 10.71
C GLU A 216 -0.07 26.69 9.27
N PRO A 217 -0.77 27.51 8.45
CA PRO A 217 -0.89 27.27 7.03
C PRO A 217 0.48 27.10 6.38
N PHE A 218 0.59 26.12 5.48
CA PHE A 218 1.84 25.81 4.79
C PHE A 218 1.79 26.31 3.35
N ASP A 219 2.74 27.18 2.99
CA ASP A 219 2.89 27.68 1.63
C ASP A 219 3.70 26.67 0.78
N LEU A 220 3.05 26.04 -0.19
CA LEU A 220 3.70 25.15 -1.15
C LEU A 220 4.85 25.80 -1.93
N SER A 221 4.85 27.14 -2.09
CA SER A 221 5.95 27.83 -2.77
C SER A 221 7.27 27.78 -1.99
N SER A 222 7.21 27.49 -0.69
CA SER A 222 8.39 27.30 0.18
C SER A 222 9.07 25.93 0.03
N VAL A 223 8.45 24.99 -0.70
CA VAL A 223 9.02 23.65 -0.93
C VAL A 223 10.30 23.78 -1.76
N ASP A 224 11.34 23.05 -1.35
CA ASP A 224 12.58 22.93 -2.12
C ASP A 224 12.28 22.31 -3.51
N ARG A 225 12.18 23.17 -4.52
CA ARG A 225 11.87 22.76 -5.89
C ARG A 225 12.83 21.73 -6.43
N THR A 226 14.13 21.88 -6.14
CA THR A 226 15.16 20.98 -6.67
C THR A 226 14.94 19.57 -6.15
N LYS A 227 14.65 19.42 -4.85
CA LYS A 227 14.36 18.13 -4.23
C LYS A 227 13.00 17.56 -4.67
N PHE A 228 11.98 18.44 -4.77
CA PHE A 228 10.64 18.00 -5.17
C PHE A 228 10.60 17.48 -6.61
N GLU A 229 11.34 18.10 -7.51
CA GLU A 229 11.35 17.79 -8.95
C GLU A 229 12.50 16.87 -9.39
N GLN A 230 13.35 16.43 -8.45
CA GLN A 230 14.47 15.53 -8.77
C GLN A 230 14.00 14.15 -9.23
N SER A 231 14.90 13.38 -9.84
CA SER A 231 14.66 11.97 -10.09
C SER A 231 14.93 11.15 -8.83
N ASN A 232 13.93 10.44 -8.37
CA ASN A 232 14.01 9.53 -7.22
C ASN A 232 14.01 8.05 -7.68
N ARG A 233 14.36 7.79 -8.96
CA ARG A 233 14.34 6.46 -9.53
C ARG A 233 15.31 5.53 -8.80
N ASP A 234 14.80 4.39 -8.32
CA ASP A 234 15.62 3.30 -7.81
C ASP A 234 15.67 2.15 -8.84
N PRO A 235 16.83 1.89 -9.46
CA PRO A 235 16.94 0.89 -10.53
C PRO A 235 16.70 -0.55 -10.05
N ARG A 236 16.64 -0.80 -8.76
CA ARG A 236 16.32 -2.12 -8.18
C ARG A 236 14.83 -2.44 -8.28
N ILE A 237 13.96 -1.43 -8.46
CA ILE A 237 12.52 -1.63 -8.59
C ILE A 237 12.19 -2.13 -9.99
N THR A 238 11.63 -3.33 -10.06
CA THR A 238 11.31 -4.03 -11.32
C THR A 238 9.83 -4.17 -11.61
N ALA A 239 8.94 -3.75 -10.68
CA ALA A 239 7.50 -3.67 -10.88
C ALA A 239 6.87 -2.66 -9.93
N VAL A 240 5.85 -1.94 -10.37
CA VAL A 240 5.13 -0.96 -9.54
C VAL A 240 3.62 -1.14 -9.68
N VAL A 241 2.93 -1.08 -8.54
CA VAL A 241 1.47 -0.94 -8.49
C VAL A 241 1.14 0.30 -7.66
N ALA A 242 0.44 1.25 -8.25
CA ALA A 242 -0.01 2.46 -7.57
C ALA A 242 -1.54 2.51 -7.54
N VAL A 243 -2.10 2.56 -6.33
CA VAL A 243 -3.54 2.65 -6.10
C VAL A 243 -3.87 4.08 -5.70
N ASP A 244 -4.76 4.72 -6.46
CA ASP A 244 -5.14 6.12 -6.26
C ASP A 244 -3.94 7.02 -5.98
N PRO A 245 -2.92 7.05 -6.85
CA PRO A 245 -1.70 7.82 -6.57
C PRO A 245 -2.01 9.30 -6.39
N GLY A 246 -1.62 9.89 -5.28
CA GLY A 246 -1.64 11.34 -5.11
C GLY A 246 -0.76 12.03 -6.16
N LEU A 247 -0.85 13.34 -6.29
CA LEU A 247 -0.08 14.12 -7.26
C LEU A 247 -0.27 13.67 -8.74
N ALA A 248 -1.27 12.83 -9.04
CA ALA A 248 -1.47 12.26 -10.38
C ALA A 248 -1.59 13.34 -11.48
N THR A 249 -2.14 14.50 -11.14
CA THR A 249 -2.37 15.61 -12.07
C THR A 249 -1.17 16.54 -12.24
N VAL A 250 -0.10 16.36 -11.45
CA VAL A 250 1.04 17.29 -11.41
C VAL A 250 2.36 16.63 -11.79
N ILE A 251 2.31 15.45 -12.41
CA ILE A 251 3.51 14.75 -12.91
C ILE A 251 3.96 15.39 -14.24
N LYS A 252 5.26 15.60 -14.39
CA LYS A 252 5.89 16.10 -15.62
C LYS A 252 5.73 15.08 -16.76
N PRO A 253 5.06 15.42 -17.87
CA PRO A 253 4.84 14.46 -18.97
C PRO A 253 6.13 13.91 -19.58
N GLU A 254 7.20 14.70 -19.61
CA GLU A 254 8.49 14.25 -20.12
C GLU A 254 9.08 13.13 -19.27
N SER A 255 8.89 13.16 -17.94
CA SER A 255 9.40 12.11 -17.05
C SER A 255 8.65 10.78 -17.21
N LEU A 256 7.38 10.82 -17.60
CA LEU A 256 6.58 9.61 -17.83
C LEU A 256 7.10 8.78 -18.99
N LYS A 257 7.70 9.43 -19.99
CA LYS A 257 8.32 8.75 -21.16
C LYS A 257 9.58 7.98 -20.79
N GLU A 258 10.21 8.33 -19.65
CA GLU A 258 11.42 7.69 -19.14
C GLU A 258 11.11 6.48 -18.23
N VAL A 259 9.84 6.32 -17.82
CA VAL A 259 9.41 5.18 -16.99
C VAL A 259 9.37 3.92 -17.86
N THR A 260 10.29 3.00 -17.57
CA THR A 260 10.40 1.70 -18.25
C THR A 260 10.00 0.53 -17.35
N THR A 261 9.82 0.79 -16.05
CA THR A 261 9.37 -0.21 -15.07
C THR A 261 7.92 -0.60 -15.37
N PRO A 262 7.57 -1.89 -15.47
CA PRO A 262 6.19 -2.35 -15.56
C PRO A 262 5.33 -1.72 -14.48
N LEU A 263 4.24 -1.06 -14.88
CA LEU A 263 3.42 -0.24 -14.01
C LEU A 263 1.95 -0.61 -14.13
N THR A 264 1.28 -0.80 -12.99
CA THR A 264 -0.16 -0.94 -12.90
C THR A 264 -0.73 0.21 -12.08
N LEU A 265 -1.66 0.95 -12.67
CA LEU A 265 -2.40 2.03 -12.03
C LEU A 265 -3.83 1.55 -11.74
N ILE A 266 -4.29 1.71 -10.51
CA ILE A 266 -5.63 1.32 -10.08
C ILE A 266 -6.32 2.53 -9.47
N ASN A 267 -7.48 2.92 -9.99
CA ASN A 267 -8.33 3.92 -9.34
C ASN A 267 -9.52 3.29 -8.63
N LEU A 268 -9.89 3.89 -7.50
CA LEU A 268 -11.02 3.51 -6.66
C LEU A 268 -12.20 4.47 -6.90
N GLY A 269 -13.29 3.94 -7.38
CA GLY A 269 -14.48 4.70 -7.71
C GLY A 269 -14.99 4.37 -9.10
N SER A 270 -16.27 4.61 -9.35
CA SER A 270 -16.87 4.49 -10.68
C SER A 270 -16.43 5.62 -11.59
N ARG A 271 -16.58 5.42 -12.89
CA ARG A 271 -16.19 6.42 -13.89
C ARG A 271 -16.83 7.80 -13.60
N GLY A 272 -15.99 8.83 -13.55
CA GLY A 272 -16.39 10.19 -13.22
C GLY A 272 -16.58 10.46 -11.72
N GLN A 273 -16.33 9.48 -10.85
CA GLN A 273 -16.43 9.62 -9.39
C GLN A 273 -15.05 9.58 -8.70
N VAL A 274 -14.00 9.17 -9.42
CA VAL A 274 -12.61 9.21 -8.90
C VAL A 274 -12.22 10.66 -8.68
N PRO A 275 -11.73 11.04 -7.48
CA PRO A 275 -11.26 12.40 -7.23
C PRO A 275 -10.14 12.79 -8.18
N ILE A 276 -10.17 14.03 -8.69
CA ILE A 276 -9.19 14.53 -9.66
C ILE A 276 -7.74 14.41 -9.12
N ALA A 277 -7.55 14.59 -7.81
CA ALA A 277 -6.25 14.49 -7.15
C ALA A 277 -5.51 13.18 -7.42
N VAL A 278 -6.26 12.09 -7.59
CA VAL A 278 -5.74 10.72 -7.68
C VAL A 278 -6.07 10.05 -9.02
N LEU A 279 -6.77 10.74 -9.91
CA LEU A 279 -7.18 10.19 -11.20
C LEU A 279 -5.96 9.96 -12.11
N SER A 280 -5.66 8.71 -12.37
CA SER A 280 -4.43 8.28 -13.04
C SER A 280 -4.62 7.69 -14.44
N ASP A 281 -5.82 7.76 -15.00
CA ASP A 281 -6.15 7.23 -16.33
C ASP A 281 -5.25 7.84 -17.43
N ARG A 282 -4.99 9.16 -17.35
CA ARG A 282 -4.12 9.87 -18.30
C ARG A 282 -2.65 9.49 -18.14
N LEU A 283 -2.19 9.21 -16.92
CA LEU A 283 -0.82 8.74 -16.69
C LEU A 283 -0.58 7.42 -17.42
N ALA A 284 -1.53 6.50 -17.33
CA ALA A 284 -1.44 5.21 -18.01
C ALA A 284 -1.27 5.34 -19.53
N THR A 285 -1.90 6.33 -20.15
CA THR A 285 -1.76 6.56 -21.60
C THR A 285 -0.42 7.16 -22.01
N GLN A 286 0.33 7.73 -21.09
CA GLN A 286 1.62 8.39 -21.34
C GLN A 286 2.83 7.52 -21.01
N ILE A 287 2.63 6.39 -20.30
CA ILE A 287 3.68 5.46 -19.90
C ILE A 287 3.58 4.21 -20.76
N ALA A 288 4.64 3.90 -21.49
CA ALA A 288 4.66 2.73 -22.37
C ALA A 288 4.51 1.44 -21.57
N GLY A 289 3.52 0.62 -21.92
CA GLY A 289 3.27 -0.67 -21.26
C GLY A 289 2.59 -0.57 -19.91
N ALA A 290 2.19 0.62 -19.44
CA ALA A 290 1.39 0.74 -18.24
C ALA A 290 -0.01 0.14 -18.43
N THR A 291 -0.53 -0.50 -17.38
CA THR A 291 -1.92 -0.96 -17.33
C THR A 291 -2.73 -0.05 -16.41
N TYR A 292 -3.98 0.16 -16.77
CA TYR A 292 -4.94 0.91 -15.96
C TYR A 292 -6.15 0.06 -15.64
N ALA A 293 -6.60 0.14 -14.41
CA ALA A 293 -7.82 -0.50 -13.96
C ALA A 293 -8.59 0.42 -13.02
N GLN A 294 -9.89 0.16 -12.90
CA GLN A 294 -10.79 0.90 -12.04
C GLN A 294 -11.65 -0.08 -11.26
N VAL A 295 -11.90 0.20 -9.98
CA VAL A 295 -12.72 -0.61 -9.10
C VAL A 295 -14.03 0.12 -8.83
N ASP A 296 -15.08 -0.29 -9.52
CA ASP A 296 -16.39 0.33 -9.40
C ASP A 296 -17.04 0.09 -8.03
N GLY A 297 -17.86 1.04 -7.60
CA GLY A 297 -18.61 0.95 -6.34
C GLY A 297 -17.74 1.08 -5.09
N SER A 298 -16.52 1.57 -5.25
CA SER A 298 -15.58 1.91 -4.19
C SER A 298 -15.36 3.42 -4.11
N ASN A 299 -14.61 3.87 -3.12
CA ASN A 299 -14.07 5.23 -3.01
C ASN A 299 -12.62 5.18 -2.53
N HIS A 300 -11.95 6.33 -2.45
CA HIS A 300 -10.55 6.43 -2.02
C HIS A 300 -10.27 5.69 -0.71
N PHE A 301 -11.14 5.81 0.30
CA PHE A 301 -10.97 5.17 1.60
C PHE A 301 -11.28 3.67 1.62
N SER A 302 -11.80 3.12 0.52
CA SER A 302 -12.03 1.67 0.41
C SER A 302 -10.73 0.85 0.42
N PHE A 303 -9.57 1.48 0.22
CA PHE A 303 -8.26 0.81 0.36
C PHE A 303 -7.85 0.60 1.82
N LEU A 304 -8.40 1.38 2.75
CA LEU A 304 -8.13 1.19 4.18
C LEU A 304 -8.74 -0.13 4.67
N PRO A 305 -8.21 -0.72 5.76
CA PRO A 305 -8.76 -1.98 6.29
C PRO A 305 -10.25 -1.91 6.59
N VAL A 306 -10.90 -3.05 6.70
CA VAL A 306 -12.31 -3.15 7.10
C VAL A 306 -12.47 -2.50 8.49
N CYS A 307 -13.46 -1.63 8.60
CA CYS A 307 -13.77 -0.97 9.86
C CYS A 307 -14.52 -1.90 10.80
N LYS A 308 -14.17 -1.84 12.08
CA LYS A 308 -14.90 -2.53 13.15
C LYS A 308 -16.26 -1.88 13.40
N ALA A 309 -17.18 -2.66 13.94
CA ALA A 309 -18.46 -2.11 14.41
C ALA A 309 -18.24 -0.94 15.38
N GLY A 310 -18.94 0.18 15.16
CA GLY A 310 -18.83 1.41 15.96
C GLY A 310 -17.59 2.28 15.65
N ALA A 311 -16.74 1.91 14.70
CA ALA A 311 -15.56 2.69 14.33
C ALA A 311 -15.94 4.06 13.75
N SER A 312 -17.01 4.15 12.93
CA SER A 312 -17.51 5.42 12.40
C SER A 312 -17.93 6.39 13.49
N ASP A 313 -18.66 5.91 14.50
CA ASP A 313 -19.10 6.74 15.62
C ASP A 313 -17.90 7.20 16.48
N PHE A 314 -16.93 6.31 16.67
CA PHE A 314 -15.70 6.66 17.36
C PHE A 314 -14.92 7.76 16.61
N LEU A 315 -14.73 7.63 15.31
CA LEU A 315 -14.04 8.63 14.49
C LEU A 315 -14.71 9.99 14.57
N LYS A 316 -16.03 10.05 14.44
CA LYS A 316 -16.83 11.27 14.62
C LYS A 316 -16.64 11.88 16.02
N SER A 317 -16.58 11.05 17.06
CA SER A 317 -16.42 11.51 18.46
C SER A 317 -15.06 12.17 18.73
N VAL A 318 -14.04 11.84 17.95
CA VAL A 318 -12.69 12.45 18.03
C VAL A 318 -12.46 13.54 16.98
N GLY A 319 -13.51 13.95 16.25
CA GLY A 319 -13.43 15.05 15.28
C GLY A 319 -12.76 14.65 13.95
N GLU A 320 -12.76 13.35 13.59
CA GLU A 320 -12.30 12.94 12.26
C GLU A 320 -13.36 13.30 11.21
N GLU A 321 -12.93 14.06 10.21
CA GLU A 321 -13.80 14.57 9.12
C GLU A 321 -13.70 13.72 7.85
N ASP A 322 -12.61 12.96 7.69
CA ASP A 322 -12.44 12.10 6.53
C ASP A 322 -13.40 10.91 6.59
N PRO A 323 -14.01 10.51 5.46
CA PRO A 323 -15.01 9.44 5.41
C PRO A 323 -14.36 8.04 5.47
N ILE A 324 -13.48 7.82 6.43
CA ILE A 324 -12.62 6.63 6.58
C ILE A 324 -13.46 5.34 6.66
N CYS A 325 -14.56 5.38 7.42
CA CYS A 325 -15.44 4.23 7.66
C CYS A 325 -16.85 4.41 7.08
N GLU A 326 -16.99 5.25 6.07
CA GLU A 326 -18.27 5.37 5.37
C GLU A 326 -18.51 4.16 4.45
N ASP A 327 -19.79 3.80 4.34
CA ASP A 327 -20.24 2.75 3.45
C ASP A 327 -20.13 3.18 1.99
N THR A 328 -19.80 2.22 1.14
CA THR A 328 -19.77 2.37 -0.31
C THR A 328 -20.82 1.49 -0.97
N ALA A 329 -21.03 1.61 -2.28
CA ALA A 329 -22.01 0.82 -3.01
C ALA A 329 -21.75 -0.70 -2.92
N ARG A 330 -20.52 -1.08 -2.56
CA ARG A 330 -20.11 -2.48 -2.36
C ARG A 330 -19.49 -2.65 -0.97
N PRO A 331 -19.64 -3.82 -0.33
CA PRO A 331 -18.92 -4.13 0.90
C PRO A 331 -17.40 -4.00 0.71
N ARG A 332 -16.70 -3.38 1.67
CA ARG A 332 -15.25 -3.18 1.61
C ARG A 332 -14.49 -4.50 1.46
N ALA A 333 -14.95 -5.57 2.07
CA ALA A 333 -14.35 -6.89 1.92
C ALA A 333 -14.37 -7.41 0.46
N ASP A 334 -15.44 -7.14 -0.29
CA ASP A 334 -15.54 -7.52 -1.71
C ASP A 334 -14.59 -6.69 -2.59
N ILE A 335 -14.46 -5.40 -2.27
CA ILE A 335 -13.50 -4.49 -2.91
C ILE A 335 -12.08 -4.99 -2.64
N HIS A 336 -11.76 -5.34 -1.40
CA HIS A 336 -10.46 -5.92 -1.03
C HIS A 336 -10.18 -7.22 -1.80
N ALA A 337 -11.15 -8.13 -1.88
CA ALA A 337 -10.97 -9.38 -2.63
C ALA A 337 -10.66 -9.14 -4.11
N GLU A 338 -11.25 -8.10 -4.72
CA GLU A 338 -10.94 -7.68 -6.08
C GLU A 338 -9.52 -7.09 -6.18
N LEU A 339 -9.16 -6.17 -5.30
CA LEU A 339 -7.83 -5.56 -5.24
C LEU A 339 -6.73 -6.60 -5.03
N VAL A 340 -6.93 -7.57 -4.13
CA VAL A 340 -6.00 -8.69 -3.90
C VAL A 340 -5.73 -9.44 -5.21
N ARG A 341 -6.79 -9.80 -5.96
CA ARG A 341 -6.63 -10.50 -7.24
C ARG A 341 -5.87 -9.67 -8.26
N MET A 342 -6.19 -8.36 -8.38
CA MET A 342 -5.56 -7.46 -9.35
C MET A 342 -4.08 -7.24 -9.02
N ILE A 343 -3.78 -6.86 -7.78
CA ILE A 343 -2.42 -6.54 -7.30
C ILE A 343 -1.54 -7.80 -7.35
N THR A 344 -2.05 -8.93 -6.86
CA THR A 344 -1.30 -10.21 -6.88
C THR A 344 -1.01 -10.64 -8.32
N ARG A 345 -1.97 -10.49 -9.23
CA ARG A 345 -1.77 -10.80 -10.66
C ARG A 345 -0.69 -9.91 -11.27
N ALA A 346 -0.73 -8.60 -11.01
CA ALA A 346 0.26 -7.66 -11.52
C ALA A 346 1.68 -8.04 -11.08
N PHE A 347 1.89 -8.34 -9.80
CA PHE A 347 3.20 -8.74 -9.29
C PHE A 347 3.62 -10.13 -9.77
N LYS A 348 2.72 -11.10 -9.82
CA LYS A 348 3.06 -12.44 -10.35
C LYS A 348 3.48 -12.39 -11.81
N ALA A 349 2.86 -11.54 -12.62
CA ALA A 349 3.21 -11.40 -14.03
C ALA A 349 4.62 -10.82 -14.26
N THR A 350 5.16 -10.07 -13.29
CA THR A 350 6.42 -9.33 -13.44
C THR A 350 7.54 -9.81 -12.52
N LEU A 351 7.20 -10.33 -11.33
CA LEU A 351 8.16 -10.71 -10.31
C LEU A 351 8.32 -12.22 -10.13
N SER A 352 7.51 -13.07 -10.81
CA SER A 352 7.75 -14.51 -10.76
C SER A 352 9.00 -14.85 -11.56
N PRO A 353 9.97 -15.61 -10.98
CA PRO A 353 11.05 -16.19 -11.78
C PRO A 353 10.44 -16.95 -12.95
N GLY A 354 10.92 -16.72 -14.14
CA GLY A 354 10.36 -17.34 -15.36
C GLY A 354 10.13 -18.84 -15.17
N GLN A 355 8.90 -19.27 -15.48
CA GLN A 355 8.55 -20.69 -15.61
C GLN A 355 9.24 -21.29 -16.81
#